data_272e51927f24782103536b1f566bb725
#
_entry.id   272e51927f24782103536b1f566bb725
#
_cell.length_a   1.000
_cell.length_b   1.000
_cell.length_c   1.000
_cell.angle_alpha   90.00
_cell.angle_beta   90.00
_cell.angle_gamma   90.00
#
_symmetry.space_group_name_H-M   'P 1'
#
loop_
_entity.id
_entity.type
_entity.pdbx_description
1 polymer ?
#
loop_
_entity_poly.entity_id
_entity_poly.type
_entity_poly.pdbx_seq_one_letter_code
_entity_poly.pdbx_strand_id
1 'polypeptide(L)'
;VTLIGFSNKQTLLKYWKETIMGQDLVKINRIASSENVIQFLQSLQQSEKLPQKKERNLKQRALLNKYPDPAQFILDYNPDLQFKIVRCKATHSDLAMNFSIPTLGLLASTYGDETPLEWLKIQFGTLNDFAEVSTKIAKEQLNELAEIFISEYYYINAAEICFFIARFKSGKYGRFYGAIDPMKITSAMLDYIKERRIDIERYEREQYRLQRQKEIEERGSNGISYVEYLERERKLVESGDAEAMKRAANRVCSISLRK
;
A
#
# COMPACT_ATOMS: atom_id res chain seq x y z
N VAL A 1 -32.66 -15.43 7.95
CA VAL A 1 -32.12 -14.31 7.18
C VAL A 1 -30.98 -14.86 6.35
N THR A 2 -31.23 -15.02 5.07
CA THR A 2 -30.39 -15.71 4.08
C THR A 2 -29.14 -14.90 3.80
N LEU A 3 -27.97 -15.44 4.09
CA LEU A 3 -26.68 -15.02 3.58
C LEU A 3 -26.72 -15.13 2.05
N ILE A 4 -26.83 -13.99 1.36
CA ILE A 4 -26.64 -13.95 -0.08
C ILE A 4 -25.12 -14.06 -0.32
N GLY A 5 -24.65 -15.31 -0.33
CA GLY A 5 -23.35 -15.64 -0.86
C GLY A 5 -23.40 -15.41 -2.37
N PHE A 6 -22.67 -14.42 -2.87
CA PHE A 6 -22.48 -14.24 -4.30
C PHE A 6 -21.66 -15.41 -4.86
N SER A 7 -22.36 -16.47 -5.20
CA SER A 7 -21.80 -17.75 -5.68
C SER A 7 -21.50 -17.73 -7.18
N ASN A 8 -21.85 -16.67 -7.93
CA ASN A 8 -21.74 -16.68 -9.39
C ASN A 8 -21.35 -15.32 -9.95
N LYS A 9 -20.35 -15.31 -10.85
CA LYS A 9 -19.84 -14.17 -11.64
C LYS A 9 -20.98 -13.38 -12.34
N GLN A 10 -22.02 -14.07 -12.81
CA GLN A 10 -23.16 -13.44 -13.48
C GLN A 10 -24.04 -12.63 -12.52
N THR A 11 -24.19 -13.05 -11.29
CA THR A 11 -25.03 -12.37 -10.27
C THR A 11 -24.34 -11.08 -9.80
N LEU A 12 -23.01 -11.10 -9.64
CA LEU A 12 -22.22 -9.92 -9.33
C LEU A 12 -22.18 -8.91 -10.47
N LEU A 13 -22.02 -9.37 -11.71
CA LEU A 13 -22.06 -8.53 -12.91
C LEU A 13 -23.46 -7.93 -13.14
N LYS A 14 -24.51 -8.66 -12.83
CA LYS A 14 -25.90 -8.18 -12.90
C LYS A 14 -26.18 -7.13 -11.84
N TYR A 15 -25.76 -7.38 -10.58
CA TYR A 15 -25.82 -6.40 -9.48
C TYR A 15 -25.04 -5.13 -9.82
N TRP A 16 -23.87 -5.28 -10.42
CA TRP A 16 -23.00 -4.18 -10.82
C TRP A 16 -23.62 -3.33 -11.92
N LYS A 17 -24.21 -3.97 -12.97
CA LYS A 17 -24.90 -3.27 -14.07
C LYS A 17 -26.19 -2.60 -13.63
N GLU A 18 -27.01 -3.24 -12.82
CA GLU A 18 -28.32 -2.73 -12.42
C GLU A 18 -28.26 -1.70 -11.29
N THR A 19 -27.31 -1.83 -10.38
CA THR A 19 -27.22 -0.95 -9.19
C THR A 19 -26.34 0.27 -9.41
N ILE A 20 -25.33 0.18 -10.25
CA ILE A 20 -24.26 1.19 -10.36
C ILE A 20 -24.35 2.00 -11.66
N MET A 21 -24.73 1.44 -12.78
CA MET A 21 -24.76 2.15 -14.07
C MET A 21 -26.08 2.84 -14.41
N GLY A 22 -27.13 2.67 -13.60
CA GLY A 22 -28.50 3.00 -14.04
C GLY A 22 -29.04 4.40 -13.73
N GLN A 23 -28.52 5.19 -12.80
CA GLN A 23 -29.28 6.36 -12.31
C GLN A 23 -28.54 7.69 -12.07
N ASP A 24 -27.22 7.82 -12.22
CA ASP A 24 -26.52 8.99 -11.68
C ASP A 24 -26.04 10.08 -12.66
N LEU A 25 -26.15 9.89 -13.97
CA LEU A 25 -25.75 10.92 -14.97
C LEU A 25 -26.66 12.17 -14.98
N VAL A 26 -27.86 12.10 -14.45
CA VAL A 26 -28.84 13.20 -14.52
C VAL A 26 -28.72 14.19 -13.34
N LYS A 27 -28.16 13.78 -12.21
CA LYS A 27 -28.08 14.64 -11.00
C LYS A 27 -26.83 15.50 -10.94
N ILE A 28 -25.72 15.08 -11.53
CA ILE A 28 -24.45 15.83 -11.56
C ILE A 28 -24.60 17.13 -12.35
N ASN A 29 -25.46 17.15 -13.37
CA ASN A 29 -25.74 18.36 -14.16
C ASN A 29 -26.47 19.49 -13.42
N ARG A 30 -26.96 19.26 -12.21
CA ARG A 30 -27.72 20.30 -11.44
C ARG A 30 -26.87 21.12 -10.47
N ILE A 31 -25.68 20.65 -10.09
CA ILE A 31 -24.77 21.35 -9.17
C ILE A 31 -23.73 22.18 -9.94
N ALA A 32 -23.47 21.85 -11.19
CA ALA A 32 -22.45 22.50 -12.04
C ALA A 32 -22.99 23.69 -12.87
N SER A 33 -24.02 24.40 -12.43
CA SER A 33 -24.56 25.53 -13.20
C SER A 33 -23.93 26.90 -12.85
N SER A 34 -22.71 26.94 -12.35
CA SER A 34 -21.93 28.17 -12.38
C SER A 34 -20.92 28.10 -13.52
N GLU A 35 -21.00 28.99 -14.48
CA GLU A 35 -20.07 29.10 -15.62
C GLU A 35 -18.59 29.11 -15.19
N ASN A 36 -18.31 29.60 -13.99
CA ASN A 36 -16.97 29.62 -13.40
C ASN A 36 -16.43 28.22 -13.06
N VAL A 37 -17.28 27.27 -12.63
CA VAL A 37 -16.86 25.89 -12.34
C VAL A 37 -16.58 25.14 -13.63
N ILE A 38 -17.39 25.37 -14.64
CA ILE A 38 -17.20 24.76 -15.98
C ILE A 38 -15.92 25.30 -16.61
N GLN A 39 -15.65 26.60 -16.54
CA GLN A 39 -14.41 27.20 -17.05
C GLN A 39 -13.20 26.70 -16.26
N PHE A 40 -13.29 26.55 -14.94
CA PHE A 40 -12.23 26.01 -14.12
C PHE A 40 -11.94 24.54 -14.47
N LEU A 41 -12.96 23.70 -14.61
CA LEU A 41 -12.80 22.31 -15.04
C LEU A 41 -12.24 22.20 -16.47
N GLN A 42 -12.66 23.07 -17.39
CA GLN A 42 -12.10 23.16 -18.74
C GLN A 42 -10.64 23.63 -18.74
N SER A 43 -10.26 24.55 -17.85
CA SER A 43 -8.87 24.98 -17.69
C SER A 43 -7.99 23.88 -17.11
N LEU A 44 -8.51 23.07 -16.18
CA LEU A 44 -7.83 21.88 -15.67
C LEU A 44 -7.65 20.82 -16.77
N GLN A 45 -8.66 20.59 -17.58
CA GLN A 45 -8.58 19.67 -18.73
C GLN A 45 -7.65 20.16 -19.84
N GLN A 46 -7.51 21.48 -20.03
CA GLN A 46 -6.58 22.07 -21.01
C GLN A 46 -5.13 22.15 -20.48
N SER A 47 -4.91 22.23 -19.19
CA SER A 47 -3.58 22.14 -18.60
C SER A 47 -3.04 20.71 -18.57
N GLU A 48 -3.91 19.71 -18.57
CA GLU A 48 -3.56 18.33 -18.88
C GLU A 48 -3.48 18.14 -20.40
N LYS A 49 -2.42 18.67 -21.04
CA LYS A 49 -1.91 18.04 -22.25
C LYS A 49 -1.69 16.59 -21.86
N LEU A 50 -2.61 15.71 -22.30
CA LEU A 50 -2.50 14.27 -22.13
C LEU A 50 -1.06 13.87 -22.41
N PRO A 51 -0.32 13.35 -21.41
CA PRO A 51 1.00 12.85 -21.68
C PRO A 51 0.85 11.83 -22.77
N GLN A 52 1.59 12.01 -23.88
CA GLN A 52 1.78 11.02 -24.92
C GLN A 52 1.82 9.67 -24.23
N LYS A 53 1.08 8.68 -24.76
CA LYS A 53 0.88 7.33 -24.26
C LYS A 53 2.09 6.86 -23.45
N LYS A 54 2.12 7.20 -22.16
CA LYS A 54 3.22 6.82 -21.27
C LYS A 54 3.29 5.31 -21.34
N GLU A 55 4.43 4.78 -21.72
CA GLU A 55 4.65 3.33 -21.63
C GLU A 55 4.19 2.89 -20.25
N ARG A 56 3.24 1.95 -20.24
CA ARG A 56 2.76 1.39 -18.97
C ARG A 56 3.95 0.86 -18.20
N ASN A 57 4.11 1.34 -16.98
CA ASN A 57 5.23 0.91 -16.16
C ASN A 57 5.13 -0.61 -15.88
N LEU A 58 6.21 -1.22 -15.45
CA LEU A 58 6.28 -2.67 -15.22
C LEU A 58 5.20 -3.16 -14.25
N LYS A 59 4.84 -2.36 -13.25
CA LYS A 59 3.79 -2.71 -12.27
C LYS A 59 2.40 -2.75 -12.91
N GLN A 60 2.07 -1.79 -13.79
CA GLN A 60 0.81 -1.78 -14.52
C GLN A 60 0.71 -2.97 -15.49
N ARG A 61 1.80 -3.30 -16.18
CA ARG A 61 1.84 -4.49 -17.06
C ARG A 61 1.64 -5.78 -16.27
N ALA A 62 2.30 -5.92 -15.14
CA ALA A 62 2.14 -7.09 -14.25
C ALA A 62 0.71 -7.21 -13.73
N LEU A 63 0.09 -6.08 -13.36
CA LEU A 63 -1.30 -6.07 -12.92
C LEU A 63 -2.28 -6.48 -14.03
N LEU A 64 -2.10 -5.95 -15.25
CA LEU A 64 -2.91 -6.31 -16.42
C LEU A 64 -2.73 -7.77 -16.85
N ASN A 65 -1.51 -8.31 -16.73
CA ASN A 65 -1.27 -9.73 -17.00
C ASN A 65 -1.99 -10.63 -16.01
N LYS A 66 -2.04 -10.21 -14.72
CA LYS A 66 -2.72 -10.96 -13.67
C LYS A 66 -4.24 -10.80 -13.73
N TYR A 67 -4.70 -9.59 -13.99
CA TYR A 67 -6.11 -9.22 -14.05
C TYR A 67 -6.39 -8.45 -15.35
N PRO A 68 -6.58 -9.13 -16.49
CA PRO A 68 -6.94 -8.47 -17.74
C PRO A 68 -8.27 -7.72 -17.67
N ASP A 69 -9.19 -8.22 -16.85
CA ASP A 69 -10.51 -7.62 -16.57
C ASP A 69 -10.53 -7.18 -15.08
N PRO A 70 -10.82 -5.89 -14.78
CA PRO A 70 -10.93 -5.40 -13.41
C PRO A 70 -12.01 -6.14 -12.59
N ALA A 71 -13.00 -6.76 -13.22
CA ALA A 71 -13.98 -7.58 -12.52
C ALA A 71 -13.34 -8.79 -11.82
N GLN A 72 -12.28 -9.36 -12.36
CA GLN A 72 -11.55 -10.46 -11.72
C GLN A 72 -10.83 -9.99 -10.46
N PHE A 73 -10.25 -8.79 -10.49
CA PHE A 73 -9.68 -8.17 -9.31
C PHE A 73 -10.72 -8.00 -8.20
N ILE A 74 -11.91 -7.47 -8.54
CA ILE A 74 -13.01 -7.26 -7.57
C ILE A 74 -13.46 -8.60 -6.97
N LEU A 75 -13.45 -9.67 -7.75
CA LEU A 75 -13.80 -11.02 -7.27
C LEU A 75 -12.74 -11.60 -6.32
N ASP A 76 -11.46 -11.43 -6.61
CA ASP A 76 -10.37 -11.93 -5.77
C ASP A 76 -10.25 -11.12 -4.46
N TYR A 77 -10.44 -9.80 -4.57
CA TYR A 77 -10.44 -8.89 -3.42
C TYR A 77 -11.86 -8.56 -2.93
N ASN A 78 -12.70 -9.60 -2.85
CA ASN A 78 -14.06 -9.48 -2.32
C ASN A 78 -14.06 -9.28 -0.79
N PRO A 79 -15.20 -8.92 -0.17
CA PRO A 79 -15.29 -8.69 1.27
C PRO A 79 -14.94 -9.89 2.16
N ASP A 80 -14.98 -11.12 1.66
CA ASP A 80 -14.58 -12.31 2.42
C ASP A 80 -13.10 -12.28 2.80
N LEU A 81 -12.29 -11.56 2.01
CA LEU A 81 -10.87 -11.37 2.28
C LEU A 81 -10.62 -10.65 3.62
N GLN A 82 -11.55 -9.79 4.06
CA GLN A 82 -11.45 -9.06 5.33
C GLN A 82 -11.25 -10.04 6.50
N PHE A 83 -12.06 -11.09 6.56
CA PHE A 83 -11.96 -12.10 7.63
C PHE A 83 -10.78 -13.06 7.44
N LYS A 84 -10.46 -13.40 6.18
CA LYS A 84 -9.32 -14.28 5.87
C LYS A 84 -8.01 -13.66 6.36
N ILE A 85 -7.78 -12.37 6.11
CA ILE A 85 -6.58 -11.65 6.55
C ILE A 85 -6.43 -11.68 8.08
N VAL A 86 -7.52 -11.41 8.81
CA VAL A 86 -7.49 -11.46 10.29
C VAL A 86 -7.22 -12.87 10.80
N ARG A 87 -7.81 -13.87 10.16
CA ARG A 87 -7.60 -15.29 10.51
C ARG A 87 -6.14 -15.72 10.31
N CYS A 88 -5.47 -15.19 9.30
CA CYS A 88 -4.05 -15.42 9.05
C CYS A 88 -3.12 -14.66 10.02
N LYS A 89 -3.67 -13.86 10.95
CA LYS A 89 -2.91 -13.02 11.89
C LYS A 89 -1.90 -12.11 11.21
N ALA A 90 -2.21 -11.63 10.00
CA ALA A 90 -1.35 -10.72 9.26
C ALA A 90 -1.12 -9.43 10.06
N THR A 91 0.11 -8.94 10.00
CA THR A 91 0.50 -7.65 10.57
C THR A 91 0.40 -6.53 9.54
N HIS A 92 0.50 -5.28 9.98
CA HIS A 92 0.54 -4.15 9.06
C HIS A 92 1.77 -4.22 8.12
N SER A 93 2.92 -4.62 8.66
CA SER A 93 4.15 -4.77 7.88
C SER A 93 4.04 -5.88 6.84
N ASP A 94 3.43 -7.04 7.18
CA ASP A 94 3.24 -8.14 6.23
C ASP A 94 2.42 -7.71 5.02
N LEU A 95 1.37 -6.92 5.25
CA LEU A 95 0.51 -6.45 4.18
C LEU A 95 1.17 -5.32 3.37
N ALA A 96 1.75 -4.34 4.06
CA ALA A 96 2.36 -3.16 3.42
C ALA A 96 3.60 -3.51 2.59
N MET A 97 4.41 -4.48 3.04
CA MET A 97 5.60 -4.93 2.33
C MET A 97 5.32 -5.94 1.23
N ASN A 98 4.08 -6.36 1.07
CA ASN A 98 3.69 -7.24 -0.03
C ASN A 98 3.42 -6.45 -1.31
N PHE A 99 4.47 -6.18 -2.08
CA PHE A 99 4.41 -5.41 -3.33
C PHE A 99 3.66 -6.12 -4.48
N SER A 100 3.23 -7.36 -4.30
CA SER A 100 2.39 -8.07 -5.29
C SER A 100 0.92 -7.66 -5.21
N ILE A 101 0.52 -7.00 -4.12
CA ILE A 101 -0.84 -6.50 -3.92
C ILE A 101 -0.96 -5.10 -4.49
N PRO A 102 -1.93 -4.82 -5.38
CA PRO A 102 -2.05 -3.51 -5.98
C PRO A 102 -2.50 -2.44 -4.97
N THR A 103 -1.91 -1.25 -5.06
CA THR A 103 -2.36 -0.07 -4.34
C THR A 103 -3.56 0.58 -5.04
N LEU A 104 -4.31 1.42 -4.32
CA LEU A 104 -5.43 2.16 -4.90
C LEU A 104 -4.97 3.01 -6.10
N GLY A 105 -3.84 3.70 -5.98
CA GLY A 105 -3.27 4.50 -7.07
C GLY A 105 -2.80 3.67 -8.28
N LEU A 106 -2.31 2.44 -8.04
CA LEU A 106 -1.97 1.54 -9.14
C LEU A 106 -3.23 1.05 -9.88
N LEU A 107 -4.30 0.76 -9.15
CA LEU A 107 -5.61 0.40 -9.75
C LEU A 107 -6.17 1.56 -10.58
N ALA A 108 -6.20 2.77 -10.00
CA ALA A 108 -6.66 3.97 -10.69
C ALA A 108 -5.86 4.26 -11.97
N SER A 109 -4.54 4.21 -11.89
CA SER A 109 -3.66 4.47 -13.04
C SER A 109 -3.72 3.38 -14.13
N THR A 110 -4.21 2.18 -13.80
CA THR A 110 -4.27 1.04 -14.73
C THR A 110 -5.63 0.89 -15.40
N TYR A 111 -6.71 1.00 -14.62
CA TYR A 111 -8.09 0.75 -15.06
C TYR A 111 -8.97 1.99 -15.10
N GLY A 112 -8.48 3.13 -14.58
CA GLY A 112 -9.27 4.34 -14.36
C GLY A 112 -9.76 4.45 -12.91
N ASP A 113 -10.10 5.67 -12.49
CA ASP A 113 -10.48 5.99 -11.11
C ASP A 113 -11.77 5.29 -10.66
N GLU A 114 -12.65 4.96 -11.59
CA GLU A 114 -13.92 4.28 -11.28
C GLU A 114 -13.71 2.89 -10.67
N THR A 115 -12.66 2.15 -11.10
CA THR A 115 -12.44 0.78 -10.62
C THR A 115 -12.15 0.73 -9.11
N PRO A 116 -11.17 1.46 -8.55
CA PRO A 116 -10.94 1.48 -7.12
C PRO A 116 -12.10 2.14 -6.36
N LEU A 117 -12.80 3.11 -6.94
CA LEU A 117 -13.95 3.77 -6.34
C LEU A 117 -15.10 2.79 -6.11
N GLU A 118 -15.50 2.04 -7.13
CA GLU A 118 -16.56 1.04 -7.00
C GLU A 118 -16.15 -0.10 -6.06
N TRP A 119 -14.90 -0.54 -6.13
CA TRP A 119 -14.38 -1.55 -5.22
C TRP A 119 -14.42 -1.09 -3.75
N LEU A 120 -14.02 0.15 -3.46
CA LEU A 120 -14.09 0.73 -2.12
C LEU A 120 -15.53 0.84 -1.60
N LYS A 121 -16.48 1.24 -2.45
CA LYS A 121 -17.91 1.29 -2.08
C LYS A 121 -18.42 -0.09 -1.69
N ILE A 122 -18.02 -1.15 -2.40
CA ILE A 122 -18.35 -2.53 -2.05
C ILE A 122 -17.77 -2.87 -0.68
N GLN A 123 -16.50 -2.56 -0.43
CA GLN A 123 -15.81 -2.87 0.81
C GLN A 123 -16.44 -2.12 2.01
N PHE A 124 -16.66 -0.81 1.90
CA PHE A 124 -17.28 -0.02 2.97
C PHE A 124 -18.77 -0.32 3.14
N GLY A 125 -19.48 -0.66 2.06
CA GLY A 125 -20.88 -1.08 2.11
C GLY A 125 -21.13 -2.24 3.08
N THR A 126 -20.12 -3.10 3.28
CA THR A 126 -20.22 -4.20 4.25
C THR A 126 -20.35 -3.75 5.71
N LEU A 127 -20.01 -2.50 6.02
CA LEU A 127 -20.27 -1.92 7.35
C LEU A 127 -21.76 -1.71 7.59
N ASN A 128 -22.53 -1.37 6.53
CA ASN A 128 -23.97 -1.24 6.58
C ASN A 128 -24.68 -2.55 6.97
N ASP A 129 -24.12 -3.69 6.53
CA ASP A 129 -24.67 -5.01 6.78
C ASP A 129 -24.22 -5.55 8.14
N PHE A 130 -23.03 -5.15 8.57
CA PHE A 130 -22.44 -5.62 9.82
C PHE A 130 -22.95 -4.85 11.04
N ALA A 131 -23.10 -3.54 10.92
CA ALA A 131 -23.54 -2.70 12.04
C ALA A 131 -25.07 -2.69 12.12
N GLU A 132 -25.61 -3.20 13.22
CA GLU A 132 -27.05 -3.15 13.53
C GLU A 132 -27.44 -1.73 14.03
N VAL A 133 -27.39 -0.77 13.13
CA VAL A 133 -27.75 0.63 13.41
C VAL A 133 -28.98 1.04 12.61
N SER A 134 -29.72 2.01 13.13
CA SER A 134 -30.94 2.51 12.48
C SER A 134 -30.65 3.28 11.20
N THR A 135 -29.55 4.04 11.17
CA THR A 135 -29.15 4.87 10.02
C THR A 135 -27.87 4.30 9.39
N LYS A 136 -28.00 3.84 8.15
CA LYS A 136 -26.90 3.33 7.33
C LYS A 136 -26.22 4.46 6.55
N ILE A 137 -25.00 4.26 6.09
CA ILE A 137 -24.34 5.19 5.16
C ILE A 137 -25.13 5.23 3.85
N ALA A 138 -25.49 6.43 3.39
CA ALA A 138 -26.13 6.65 2.10
C ALA A 138 -25.13 6.41 0.95
N LYS A 139 -25.64 6.18 -0.27
CA LYS A 139 -24.80 5.94 -1.46
C LYS A 139 -23.88 7.13 -1.76
N GLU A 140 -24.40 8.33 -1.63
CA GLU A 140 -23.67 9.58 -1.83
C GLU A 140 -22.48 9.68 -0.86
N GLN A 141 -22.73 9.38 0.42
CA GLN A 141 -21.69 9.38 1.46
C GLN A 141 -20.64 8.28 1.24
N LEU A 142 -21.06 7.10 0.73
CA LEU A 142 -20.12 6.05 0.34
C LEU A 142 -19.24 6.48 -0.83
N ASN A 143 -19.78 7.21 -1.79
CA ASN A 143 -19.03 7.75 -2.90
C ASN A 143 -17.99 8.77 -2.43
N GLU A 144 -18.41 9.76 -1.65
CA GLU A 144 -17.51 10.77 -1.06
C GLU A 144 -16.41 10.12 -0.21
N LEU A 145 -16.76 9.13 0.60
CA LEU A 145 -15.79 8.39 1.41
C LEU A 145 -14.77 7.65 0.52
N ALA A 146 -15.21 7.00 -0.56
CA ALA A 146 -14.34 6.31 -1.48
C ALA A 146 -13.40 7.29 -2.22
N GLU A 147 -13.89 8.45 -2.63
CA GLU A 147 -13.08 9.53 -3.25
C GLU A 147 -12.00 10.04 -2.29
N ILE A 148 -12.34 10.27 -1.02
CA ILE A 148 -11.36 10.65 0.02
C ILE A 148 -10.27 9.59 0.12
N PHE A 149 -10.65 8.31 0.14
CA PHE A 149 -9.66 7.23 0.25
C PHE A 149 -8.75 7.11 -0.97
N ILE A 150 -9.26 7.32 -2.17
CA ILE A 150 -8.43 7.33 -3.39
C ILE A 150 -7.48 8.52 -3.39
N SER A 151 -7.95 9.70 -2.98
CA SER A 151 -7.15 10.93 -3.00
C SER A 151 -6.06 10.93 -1.93
N GLU A 152 -6.41 10.60 -0.68
CA GLU A 152 -5.50 10.71 0.45
C GLU A 152 -4.66 9.44 0.69
N TYR A 153 -5.24 8.27 0.39
CA TYR A 153 -4.62 6.98 0.71
C TYR A 153 -4.30 6.14 -0.53
N TYR A 154 -4.02 6.78 -1.67
CA TYR A 154 -3.68 6.12 -2.94
C TYR A 154 -2.54 5.10 -2.83
N TYR A 155 -1.64 5.25 -1.86
CA TYR A 155 -0.49 4.39 -1.60
C TYR A 155 -0.82 3.12 -0.79
N ILE A 156 -2.00 3.05 -0.22
CA ILE A 156 -2.48 1.88 0.54
C ILE A 156 -2.90 0.79 -0.44
N ASN A 157 -2.54 -0.45 -0.16
CA ASN A 157 -2.91 -1.57 -1.00
C ASN A 157 -4.27 -2.17 -0.62
N ALA A 158 -4.85 -2.95 -1.54
CA ALA A 158 -6.19 -3.52 -1.38
C ALA A 158 -6.32 -4.43 -0.14
N ALA A 159 -5.30 -5.19 0.22
CA ALA A 159 -5.37 -6.04 1.41
C ALA A 159 -5.32 -5.22 2.71
N GLU A 160 -4.60 -4.11 2.72
CA GLU A 160 -4.58 -3.19 3.87
C GLU A 160 -5.95 -2.55 4.11
N ILE A 161 -6.69 -2.18 3.05
CA ILE A 161 -8.07 -1.69 3.17
C ILE A 161 -8.98 -2.79 3.75
N CYS A 162 -8.89 -4.02 3.23
CA CYS A 162 -9.65 -5.15 3.79
C CYS A 162 -9.32 -5.39 5.27
N PHE A 163 -8.06 -5.29 5.64
CA PHE A 163 -7.61 -5.43 7.03
C PHE A 163 -8.12 -4.31 7.93
N PHE A 164 -8.06 -3.06 7.45
CA PHE A 164 -8.62 -1.92 8.16
C PHE A 164 -10.10 -2.12 8.48
N ILE A 165 -10.91 -2.51 7.48
CA ILE A 165 -12.35 -2.72 7.66
C ILE A 165 -12.61 -3.89 8.62
N ALA A 166 -11.86 -4.98 8.52
CA ALA A 166 -11.99 -6.10 9.44
C ALA A 166 -11.66 -5.71 10.88
N ARG A 167 -10.62 -4.89 11.10
CA ARG A 167 -10.30 -4.35 12.43
C ARG A 167 -11.36 -3.37 12.93
N PHE A 168 -11.96 -2.61 12.02
CA PHE A 168 -13.10 -1.76 12.36
C PHE A 168 -14.28 -2.60 12.85
N LYS A 169 -14.65 -3.65 12.12
CA LYS A 169 -15.70 -4.61 12.51
C LYS A 169 -15.39 -5.32 13.84
N SER A 170 -14.11 -5.56 14.14
CA SER A 170 -13.71 -6.13 15.44
C SER A 170 -13.81 -5.14 16.61
N GLY A 171 -14.22 -3.90 16.37
CA GLY A 171 -14.40 -2.87 17.38
C GLY A 171 -13.14 -2.13 17.79
N LYS A 172 -12.01 -2.34 17.11
CA LYS A 172 -10.74 -1.71 17.48
C LYS A 172 -10.79 -0.18 17.47
N TYR A 173 -11.55 0.40 16.54
CA TYR A 173 -11.72 1.86 16.39
C TYR A 173 -13.02 2.38 17.02
N GLY A 174 -13.58 1.61 17.93
CA GLY A 174 -14.83 1.92 18.61
C GLY A 174 -16.07 1.45 17.84
N ARG A 175 -17.26 1.71 18.43
CA ARG A 175 -18.54 1.27 17.89
C ARG A 175 -19.31 2.45 17.30
N PHE A 176 -20.20 2.15 16.35
CA PHE A 176 -21.22 3.11 15.92
C PHE A 176 -22.38 3.12 16.92
N TYR A 177 -22.95 4.30 17.10
CA TYR A 177 -24.11 4.50 17.96
C TYR A 177 -25.22 5.16 17.15
N GLY A 178 -26.29 4.41 16.87
CA GLY A 178 -27.47 4.89 16.14
C GLY A 178 -27.28 5.09 14.64
N ALA A 179 -26.14 5.60 14.19
CA ALA A 179 -25.83 5.82 12.79
C ALA A 179 -24.38 5.42 12.46
N ILE A 180 -24.13 5.03 11.22
CA ILE A 180 -22.76 4.89 10.71
C ILE A 180 -22.30 6.26 10.23
N ASP A 181 -21.29 6.80 10.91
CA ASP A 181 -20.71 8.11 10.62
C ASP A 181 -19.46 7.95 9.73
N PRO A 182 -19.47 8.48 8.49
CA PRO A 182 -18.29 8.46 7.61
C PRO A 182 -17.07 9.16 8.21
N MET A 183 -17.26 10.24 8.99
CA MET A 183 -16.16 10.94 9.64
C MET A 183 -15.45 10.07 10.68
N LYS A 184 -16.18 9.18 11.34
CA LYS A 184 -15.58 8.20 12.24
C LYS A 184 -14.71 7.19 11.49
N ILE A 185 -15.08 6.82 10.27
CA ILE A 185 -14.28 5.92 9.42
C ILE A 185 -12.98 6.60 8.99
N THR A 186 -13.04 7.87 8.56
CA THR A 186 -11.84 8.64 8.20
C THR A 186 -10.92 8.88 9.40
N SER A 187 -11.48 9.20 10.57
CA SER A 187 -10.71 9.33 11.82
C SER A 187 -10.02 8.01 12.20
N ALA A 188 -10.74 6.90 12.09
CA ALA A 188 -10.18 5.57 12.34
C ALA A 188 -9.03 5.22 11.37
N MET A 189 -9.12 5.69 10.12
CA MET A 189 -8.05 5.49 9.14
C MET A 189 -6.78 6.24 9.55
N LEU A 190 -6.88 7.43 10.14
CA LEU A 190 -5.70 8.12 10.69
C LEU A 190 -5.00 7.30 11.78
N ASP A 191 -5.76 6.64 12.64
CA ASP A 191 -5.20 5.79 13.68
C ASP A 191 -4.58 4.51 13.08
N TYR A 192 -5.23 3.93 12.06
CA TYR A 192 -4.67 2.83 11.28
C TYR A 192 -3.30 3.21 10.68
N ILE A 193 -3.19 4.39 10.06
CA ILE A 193 -1.93 4.87 9.47
C ILE A 193 -0.83 5.04 10.53
N LYS A 194 -1.16 5.54 11.72
CA LYS A 194 -0.19 5.63 12.83
C LYS A 194 0.33 4.24 13.23
N GLU A 195 -0.58 3.28 13.42
CA GLU A 195 -0.20 1.90 13.76
C GLU A 195 0.64 1.25 12.67
N ARG A 196 0.22 1.40 11.41
CA ARG A 196 0.93 0.95 10.23
C ARG A 196 2.36 1.46 10.20
N ARG A 197 2.55 2.75 10.42
CA ARG A 197 3.87 3.39 10.42
C ARG A 197 4.78 2.81 11.51
N ILE A 198 4.27 2.67 12.73
CA ILE A 198 5.02 2.09 13.86
C ILE A 198 5.44 0.65 13.54
N ASP A 199 4.56 -0.13 12.94
CA ASP A 199 4.82 -1.54 12.64
C ASP A 199 5.84 -1.69 11.51
N ILE A 200 5.75 -0.86 10.46
CA ILE A 200 6.73 -0.81 9.37
C ILE A 200 8.11 -0.39 9.90
N GLU A 201 8.19 0.67 10.72
CA GLU A 201 9.45 1.13 11.29
C GLU A 201 10.10 0.06 12.19
N ARG A 202 9.29 -0.74 12.89
CA ARG A 202 9.76 -1.88 13.68
C ARG A 202 10.33 -2.97 12.78
N TYR A 203 9.61 -3.32 11.72
CA TYR A 203 10.01 -4.32 10.75
C TYR A 203 11.33 -3.91 10.06
N GLU A 204 11.44 -2.69 9.57
CA GLU A 204 12.64 -2.18 8.90
C GLU A 204 13.86 -2.19 9.83
N ARG A 205 13.69 -1.77 11.10
CA ARG A 205 14.75 -1.83 12.11
C ARG A 205 15.23 -3.25 12.34
N GLU A 206 14.31 -4.21 12.41
CA GLU A 206 14.65 -5.61 12.59
C GLU A 206 15.37 -6.18 11.38
N GLN A 207 14.91 -5.87 10.15
CA GLN A 207 15.60 -6.28 8.91
C GLN A 207 17.01 -5.70 8.84
N TYR A 208 17.17 -4.42 9.17
CA TYR A 208 18.48 -3.78 9.22
C TYR A 208 19.41 -4.45 10.25
N ARG A 209 18.89 -4.78 11.44
CA ARG A 209 19.65 -5.49 12.48
C ARG A 209 20.14 -6.85 12.00
N LEU A 210 19.23 -7.63 11.37
CA LEU A 210 19.53 -8.95 10.85
C LEU A 210 20.54 -8.89 9.69
N GLN A 211 20.38 -7.93 8.80
CA GLN A 211 21.32 -7.71 7.70
C GLN A 211 22.73 -7.37 8.24
N ARG A 212 22.79 -6.43 9.18
CA ARG A 212 24.07 -6.05 9.79
C ARG A 212 24.74 -7.20 10.54
N GLN A 213 23.96 -8.03 11.19
CA GLN A 213 24.49 -9.23 11.86
C GLN A 213 25.09 -10.20 10.85
N LYS A 214 24.41 -10.47 9.73
CA LYS A 214 24.94 -11.30 8.63
C LYS A 214 26.23 -10.74 8.07
N GLU A 215 26.29 -9.43 7.82
CA GLU A 215 27.51 -8.77 7.34
C GLU A 215 28.69 -8.92 8.32
N ILE A 216 28.44 -8.86 9.62
CA ILE A 216 29.47 -9.06 10.66
C ILE A 216 29.94 -10.52 10.65
N GLU A 217 29.01 -11.47 10.58
CA GLU A 217 29.33 -12.91 10.51
C GLU A 217 30.14 -13.25 9.25
N GLU A 218 29.72 -12.72 8.10
CA GLU A 218 30.45 -12.91 6.83
C GLU A 218 31.85 -12.29 6.86
N ARG A 219 31.99 -11.08 7.47
CA ARG A 219 33.32 -10.46 7.67
C ARG A 219 34.16 -11.26 8.65
N GLY A 220 33.56 -11.79 9.72
CA GLY A 220 34.23 -12.63 10.70
C GLY A 220 34.72 -13.96 10.12
N SER A 221 33.94 -14.55 9.18
CA SER A 221 34.32 -15.81 8.51
C SER A 221 35.34 -15.62 7.39
N ASN A 222 35.34 -14.47 6.72
CA ASN A 222 36.22 -14.16 5.59
C ASN A 222 37.37 -13.20 5.97
N GLY A 223 37.32 -12.63 7.17
CA GLY A 223 38.32 -11.71 7.68
C GLY A 223 39.51 -12.44 8.29
N ILE A 224 40.72 -12.11 7.87
CA ILE A 224 41.92 -12.51 8.61
C ILE A 224 42.05 -11.67 9.87
N SER A 225 42.52 -12.27 10.97
CA SER A 225 42.78 -11.53 12.19
C SER A 225 43.85 -10.45 11.93
N TYR A 226 43.86 -9.41 12.76
CA TYR A 226 44.89 -8.36 12.63
C TYR A 226 46.32 -8.93 12.77
N VAL A 227 46.49 -9.96 13.54
CA VAL A 227 47.77 -10.66 13.73
C VAL A 227 48.16 -11.38 12.44
N GLU A 228 47.23 -12.16 11.85
CA GLU A 228 47.48 -12.84 10.57
C GLU A 228 47.70 -11.85 9.43
N TYR A 229 47.02 -10.71 9.43
CA TYR A 229 47.24 -9.64 8.49
C TYR A 229 48.68 -9.08 8.60
N LEU A 230 49.16 -8.84 9.85
CA LEU A 230 50.54 -8.36 10.07
C LEU A 230 51.58 -9.39 9.66
N GLU A 231 51.36 -10.66 9.92
CA GLU A 231 52.25 -11.74 9.49
C GLU A 231 52.32 -11.85 7.98
N ARG A 232 51.16 -11.70 7.31
CA ARG A 232 51.08 -11.69 5.84
C ARG A 232 51.78 -10.49 5.23
N GLU A 233 51.59 -9.31 5.79
CA GLU A 233 52.30 -8.08 5.41
C GLU A 233 53.80 -8.21 5.59
N ARG A 234 54.23 -8.79 6.72
CA ARG A 234 55.65 -9.07 6.98
C ARG A 234 56.28 -9.98 5.93
N LYS A 235 55.61 -11.05 5.59
CA LYS A 235 56.07 -11.98 4.52
C LYS A 235 56.17 -11.28 3.17
N LEU A 236 55.22 -10.40 2.82
CA LEU A 236 55.25 -9.62 1.61
C LEU A 236 56.43 -8.61 1.57
N VAL A 237 56.71 -7.96 2.71
CA VAL A 237 57.89 -7.09 2.85
C VAL A 237 59.19 -7.86 2.70
N GLU A 238 59.30 -9.06 3.32
CA GLU A 238 60.41 -9.98 3.21
C GLU A 238 60.64 -10.49 1.77
N SER A 239 59.57 -10.65 1.03
CA SER A 239 59.63 -11.03 -0.39
C SER A 239 59.95 -9.89 -1.36
N GLY A 240 60.08 -8.65 -0.85
CA GLY A 240 60.44 -7.50 -1.64
C GLY A 240 59.30 -6.76 -2.34
N ASP A 241 58.04 -6.97 -1.92
CA ASP A 241 56.89 -6.28 -2.46
C ASP A 241 56.95 -4.75 -2.13
N ALA A 242 57.07 -3.96 -3.18
CA ALA A 242 57.29 -2.49 -3.06
C ALA A 242 56.08 -1.78 -2.39
N GLU A 243 54.84 -2.26 -2.61
CA GLU A 243 53.66 -1.68 -1.99
C GLU A 243 53.54 -2.06 -0.51
N ALA A 244 53.87 -3.30 -0.15
CA ALA A 244 53.90 -3.73 1.23
C ALA A 244 54.98 -2.97 2.03
N MET A 245 56.16 -2.72 1.45
CA MET A 245 57.20 -1.89 2.05
C MET A 245 56.72 -0.44 2.27
N LYS A 246 56.01 0.15 1.32
CA LYS A 246 55.45 1.50 1.43
C LYS A 246 54.38 1.59 2.51
N ARG A 247 53.51 0.59 2.62
CA ARG A 247 52.49 0.50 3.67
C ARG A 247 53.12 0.33 5.07
N ALA A 248 54.15 -0.47 5.17
CA ALA A 248 54.91 -0.67 6.42
C ALA A 248 55.59 0.62 6.87
N ALA A 249 56.29 1.34 5.95
CA ALA A 249 56.92 2.64 6.22
C ALA A 249 55.92 3.68 6.71
N ASN A 250 54.75 3.80 6.06
CA ASN A 250 53.69 4.74 6.44
C ASN A 250 53.13 4.44 7.84
N ARG A 251 53.04 3.16 8.23
CA ARG A 251 52.61 2.75 9.58
C ARG A 251 53.58 3.20 10.65
N VAL A 252 54.90 3.07 10.43
CA VAL A 252 55.92 3.52 11.36
C VAL A 252 55.88 5.02 11.52
N CYS A 253 55.74 5.78 10.42
CA CYS A 253 55.61 7.25 10.46
C CYS A 253 54.40 7.71 11.25
N SER A 254 53.24 7.03 11.09
CA SER A 254 52.00 7.42 11.77
C SER A 254 52.06 7.17 13.31
N ILE A 255 52.86 6.23 13.76
CA ILE A 255 53.08 5.95 15.20
C ILE A 255 54.03 7.00 15.82
N SER A 256 55.05 7.48 15.09
CA SER A 256 55.97 8.46 15.58
C SER A 256 55.39 9.87 15.71
N LEU A 257 54.31 10.19 14.98
CA LEU A 257 53.60 11.47 15.05
C LEU A 257 52.59 11.57 16.19
N ARG A 258 52.37 10.51 16.95
CA ARG A 258 51.42 10.49 18.08
C ARG A 258 52.14 10.54 19.45
N LYS A 259 53.42 10.78 19.48
CA LYS A 259 54.18 11.12 20.68
C LYS A 259 54.45 12.62 20.72
#